data_09aaa69575972e93b1a71f884cc9ec68
#
_entry.id   09aaa69575972e93b1a71f884cc9ec68
#
_cell.length_a   1.000
_cell.length_b   1.000
_cell.length_c   1.000
_cell.angle_alpha   90.00
_cell.angle_beta   90.00
_cell.angle_gamma   90.00
#
_symmetry.space_group_name_H-M   'P 1'
#
loop_
_entity.id
_entity.type
_entity.pdbx_description
1 polymer ?
#
loop_
_entity_poly.entity_id
_entity_poly.type
_entity_poly.pdbx_seq_one_letter_code
_entity_poly.pdbx_strand_id
1 'polypeptide(L)'
;RFRNVTGVQTCALPILPVSVALDKEGAATAPLQKKLAAVATQANLPSISLADLERASDGKAESFFFSYTAPGQPLATGLQSVLDECIGKLPIPKVMSYQRPDGTTVQFVRPVHGLIALLDDQIVPLAVLGLESGRTTLGHRFLSGQPSLTIPSVNQYEDVLREQGKVIAGFEQRKENIRSQLLAAAGEDEILMPPALLDEVTALVEWPVVYACKFDDAFLAVPQECLILTMQTNQKYFALTDKQGKLRSRFLVVSNIQTSDPTNIISGNERVIRPRLSDAKFFFEQDRKRTLAERVGGLSSVVYHNKLGSQLERVERVQLLAGNIARAIGADALLAERAAWLAKADLLTGMVGEFPELQGIMGRYYARHDGEPAVVADAIAEHYGPRFAGDALPASNEACAVALADKLDTLAGIFGIGQIPTGDKDPFALRRHALGVIRILAERALPLDIAMVLKMARDAFP
;
A
#
# COMPACT_ATOMS: atom_id res chain seq x y z
N ARG A 1 -4.73 -18.29 18.66
CA ARG A 1 -4.21 -19.60 19.14
C ARG A 1 -5.41 -20.49 19.44
N PHE A 2 -5.82 -21.30 18.47
CA PHE A 2 -6.77 -22.38 18.71
C PHE A 2 -6.02 -23.50 19.45
N ARG A 3 -6.23 -23.60 20.77
CA ARG A 3 -5.88 -24.83 21.49
C ARG A 3 -7.02 -25.81 21.30
N ASN A 4 -6.69 -27.06 21.02
CA ASN A 4 -7.55 -28.23 20.87
C ASN A 4 -8.96 -28.04 21.44
N VAL A 5 -9.96 -27.90 20.57
CA VAL A 5 -11.36 -27.90 20.95
C VAL A 5 -11.75 -29.37 21.14
N THR A 6 -11.45 -29.90 22.31
CA THR A 6 -12.23 -31.03 22.83
C THR A 6 -13.61 -30.49 23.08
N GLY A 7 -14.67 -31.14 22.61
CA GLY A 7 -16.04 -30.63 22.49
C GLY A 7 -16.74 -30.12 23.76
N VAL A 8 -15.98 -29.74 24.78
CA VAL A 8 -16.45 -29.22 26.07
C VAL A 8 -15.49 -28.14 26.53
N GLN A 9 -15.97 -26.90 26.68
CA GLN A 9 -15.18 -25.77 27.19
C GLN A 9 -15.73 -25.30 28.54
N THR A 10 -14.85 -25.17 29.54
CA THR A 10 -15.18 -24.40 30.75
C THR A 10 -15.03 -22.92 30.43
N CYS A 11 -16.14 -22.21 30.44
CA CYS A 11 -16.21 -20.77 30.20
C CYS A 11 -16.34 -20.05 31.55
N ALA A 12 -15.39 -19.18 31.87
CA ALA A 12 -15.48 -18.26 33.00
C ALA A 12 -15.94 -16.89 32.49
N LEU A 13 -17.18 -16.51 32.82
CA LEU A 13 -17.76 -15.23 32.40
C LEU A 13 -17.65 -14.22 33.54
N PRO A 14 -17.09 -13.02 33.32
CA PRO A 14 -17.13 -11.93 34.27
C PRO A 14 -18.58 -11.42 34.36
N ILE A 15 -19.12 -11.36 35.58
CA ILE A 15 -20.51 -10.97 35.86
C ILE A 15 -20.58 -9.49 36.17
N LEU A 16 -20.18 -9.09 37.39
CA LEU A 16 -20.14 -7.71 37.85
C LEU A 16 -19.09 -7.55 38.99
N PRO A 17 -18.52 -6.35 39.17
CA PRO A 17 -17.78 -6.04 40.39
C PRO A 17 -18.61 -6.27 41.63
N VAL A 18 -17.99 -6.81 42.68
CA VAL A 18 -18.67 -7.13 43.94
C VAL A 18 -19.40 -5.91 44.54
N SER A 19 -18.78 -4.72 44.43
CA SER A 19 -19.34 -3.45 44.89
C SER A 19 -20.63 -3.01 44.18
N VAL A 20 -20.87 -3.52 42.97
CA VAL A 20 -22.11 -3.25 42.19
C VAL A 20 -23.09 -4.39 42.30
N ALA A 21 -22.60 -5.59 42.52
CA ALA A 21 -23.36 -6.82 42.57
C ALA A 21 -24.13 -7.00 43.88
N LEU A 22 -23.57 -6.53 45.00
CA LEU A 22 -24.17 -6.67 46.32
C LEU A 22 -24.57 -5.29 46.90
N ASP A 23 -25.67 -5.27 47.68
CA ASP A 23 -26.02 -4.12 48.49
C ASP A 23 -25.26 -4.09 49.81
N LYS A 24 -25.59 -3.12 50.69
CA LYS A 24 -24.94 -2.97 52.01
C LYS A 24 -25.21 -4.10 52.97
N GLU A 25 -26.26 -4.87 52.71
CA GLU A 25 -26.70 -6.02 53.51
C GLU A 25 -26.18 -7.35 52.95
N GLY A 26 -25.47 -7.31 51.82
CA GLY A 26 -24.90 -8.49 51.13
C GLY A 26 -25.90 -9.22 50.24
N ALA A 27 -27.06 -8.63 49.95
CA ALA A 27 -28.06 -9.19 49.06
C ALA A 27 -27.77 -8.82 47.58
N ALA A 28 -28.25 -9.67 46.66
CA ALA A 28 -28.06 -9.47 45.22
C ALA A 28 -28.85 -8.26 44.71
N THR A 29 -28.20 -7.30 44.12
CA THR A 29 -28.81 -6.12 43.51
C THR A 29 -29.61 -6.45 42.25
N ALA A 30 -30.55 -5.58 41.88
CA ALA A 30 -31.31 -5.74 40.62
C ALA A 30 -30.41 -5.84 39.34
N PRO A 31 -29.31 -5.09 39.21
CA PRO A 31 -28.35 -5.30 38.12
C PRO A 31 -27.76 -6.70 38.09
N LEU A 32 -27.41 -7.28 39.26
CA LEU A 32 -26.88 -8.63 39.31
C LEU A 32 -27.94 -9.64 38.88
N GLN A 33 -29.15 -9.55 39.40
CA GLN A 33 -30.26 -10.46 39.05
C GLN A 33 -30.53 -10.46 37.54
N LYS A 34 -30.58 -9.26 36.93
CA LYS A 34 -30.75 -9.12 35.47
C LYS A 34 -29.61 -9.77 34.69
N LYS A 35 -28.37 -9.60 35.16
CA LYS A 35 -27.20 -10.20 34.52
C LYS A 35 -27.20 -11.72 34.64
N LEU A 36 -27.54 -12.26 35.80
CA LEU A 36 -27.62 -13.71 36.04
C LEU A 36 -28.72 -14.36 35.18
N ALA A 37 -29.86 -13.73 35.02
CA ALA A 37 -30.90 -14.22 34.12
C ALA A 37 -30.45 -14.29 32.67
N ALA A 38 -29.74 -13.27 32.21
CA ALA A 38 -29.14 -13.24 30.85
C ALA A 38 -28.11 -14.34 30.66
N VAL A 39 -27.21 -14.54 31.65
CA VAL A 39 -26.18 -15.58 31.61
C VAL A 39 -26.79 -16.98 31.73
N ALA A 40 -27.83 -17.18 32.54
CA ALA A 40 -28.56 -18.44 32.63
C ALA A 40 -29.15 -18.84 31.26
N THR A 41 -29.76 -17.87 30.55
CA THR A 41 -30.27 -18.08 29.18
C THR A 41 -29.14 -18.44 28.22
N GLN A 42 -28.02 -17.73 28.28
CA GLN A 42 -26.85 -18.00 27.44
C GLN A 42 -26.23 -19.38 27.70
N ALA A 43 -26.15 -19.78 28.96
CA ALA A 43 -25.61 -21.07 29.40
C ALA A 43 -26.62 -22.24 29.27
N ASN A 44 -27.85 -21.96 28.82
CA ASN A 44 -28.96 -22.92 28.77
C ASN A 44 -29.23 -23.59 30.11
N LEU A 45 -29.19 -22.79 31.19
CA LEU A 45 -29.47 -23.21 32.58
C LEU A 45 -30.80 -22.65 33.04
N PRO A 46 -31.52 -23.35 33.94
CA PRO A 46 -32.81 -22.90 34.43
C PRO A 46 -32.69 -21.62 35.29
N SER A 47 -31.65 -21.49 36.06
CA SER A 47 -31.32 -20.31 36.88
C SER A 47 -29.87 -20.33 37.34
N ILE A 48 -29.31 -19.18 37.69
CA ILE A 48 -28.02 -19.02 38.35
C ILE A 48 -28.25 -18.20 39.61
N SER A 49 -27.70 -18.65 40.72
CA SER A 49 -27.80 -17.99 42.04
C SER A 49 -26.45 -17.34 42.42
N LEU A 50 -26.46 -16.53 43.48
CA LEU A 50 -25.23 -15.93 44.02
C LEU A 50 -24.25 -16.99 44.53
N ALA A 51 -24.73 -18.15 44.98
CA ALA A 51 -23.91 -19.23 45.47
C ALA A 51 -23.11 -19.95 44.37
N ASP A 52 -23.53 -19.81 43.12
CA ASP A 52 -22.90 -20.41 41.95
C ASP A 52 -21.76 -19.54 41.41
N LEU A 53 -21.51 -18.37 42.02
CA LEU A 53 -20.52 -17.42 41.58
C LEU A 53 -19.20 -17.53 42.37
N GLU A 54 -18.10 -17.46 41.64
CA GLU A 54 -16.76 -17.36 42.21
C GLU A 54 -16.31 -15.89 42.29
N ARG A 55 -15.58 -15.52 43.36
CA ARG A 55 -14.98 -14.19 43.45
C ARG A 55 -13.51 -14.28 43.01
N ALA A 56 -13.13 -13.39 42.09
CA ALA A 56 -11.77 -13.26 41.65
C ALA A 56 -11.48 -11.79 41.31
N SER A 57 -10.17 -11.43 41.33
CA SER A 57 -9.74 -10.11 40.90
C SER A 57 -9.57 -10.09 39.38
N ASP A 58 -10.13 -9.07 38.72
CA ASP A 58 -9.93 -8.80 37.30
C ASP A 58 -8.70 -7.89 37.04
N GLY A 59 -7.89 -7.64 38.09
CA GLY A 59 -6.72 -6.75 38.04
C GLY A 59 -7.04 -5.29 38.37
N LYS A 60 -8.34 -4.91 38.46
CA LYS A 60 -8.81 -3.56 38.84
C LYS A 60 -9.72 -3.58 40.07
N ALA A 61 -10.57 -4.59 40.17
CA ALA A 61 -11.51 -4.76 41.28
C ALA A 61 -11.78 -6.24 41.52
N GLU A 62 -12.34 -6.56 42.70
CA GLU A 62 -12.91 -7.89 42.96
C GLU A 62 -14.25 -8.00 42.24
N SER A 63 -14.38 -9.02 41.39
CA SER A 63 -15.55 -9.26 40.56
C SER A 63 -16.09 -10.67 40.75
N PHE A 64 -17.38 -10.87 40.49
CA PHE A 64 -18.01 -12.18 40.41
C PHE A 64 -17.79 -12.79 39.02
N PHE A 65 -17.45 -14.08 39.00
CA PHE A 65 -17.33 -14.91 37.81
C PHE A 65 -18.29 -16.11 37.91
N PHE A 66 -18.79 -16.51 36.76
CA PHE A 66 -19.60 -17.73 36.66
C PHE A 66 -18.89 -18.69 35.71
N SER A 67 -18.51 -19.86 36.22
CA SER A 67 -17.90 -20.93 35.46
C SER A 67 -18.91 -22.00 35.08
N TYR A 68 -19.09 -22.24 33.80
CA TYR A 68 -19.95 -23.30 33.31
C TYR A 68 -19.34 -24.09 32.20
N THR A 69 -19.79 -25.30 32.02
CA THR A 69 -19.34 -26.18 30.93
C THR A 69 -20.30 -26.02 29.77
N ALA A 70 -19.80 -25.36 28.71
CA ALA A 70 -20.57 -25.23 27.48
C ALA A 70 -20.38 -26.48 26.59
N PRO A 71 -21.47 -27.09 26.09
CA PRO A 71 -21.34 -28.10 25.08
C PRO A 71 -20.63 -27.49 23.85
N GLY A 72 -19.64 -28.20 23.31
CA GLY A 72 -19.00 -27.78 22.07
C GLY A 72 -19.97 -27.83 20.91
N GLN A 73 -19.79 -26.91 19.96
CA GLN A 73 -20.52 -26.97 18.69
C GLN A 73 -19.83 -27.99 17.75
N PRO A 74 -20.59 -28.72 16.91
CA PRO A 74 -20.00 -29.50 15.83
C PRO A 74 -19.09 -28.61 14.95
N LEU A 75 -17.93 -29.14 14.56
CA LEU A 75 -16.95 -28.39 13.78
C LEU A 75 -17.57 -27.72 12.55
N ALA A 76 -18.37 -28.45 11.78
CA ALA A 76 -19.00 -27.91 10.57
C ALA A 76 -19.90 -26.68 10.86
N THR A 77 -20.72 -26.75 11.91
CA THR A 77 -21.60 -25.63 12.29
C THR A 77 -20.83 -24.41 12.74
N GLY A 78 -19.82 -24.59 13.60
CA GLY A 78 -19.00 -23.48 14.08
C GLY A 78 -18.15 -22.87 12.96
N LEU A 79 -17.57 -23.71 12.10
CA LEU A 79 -16.73 -23.26 11.00
C LEU A 79 -17.56 -22.55 9.90
N GLN A 80 -18.78 -23.02 9.63
CA GLN A 80 -19.69 -22.36 8.69
C GLN A 80 -19.98 -20.91 9.14
N SER A 81 -20.35 -20.70 10.40
CA SER A 81 -20.60 -19.36 10.93
C SER A 81 -19.38 -18.45 10.82
N VAL A 82 -18.19 -18.97 11.13
CA VAL A 82 -16.93 -18.22 10.99
C VAL A 82 -16.65 -17.88 9.55
N LEU A 83 -16.85 -18.81 8.62
CA LEU A 83 -16.61 -18.61 7.19
C LEU A 83 -17.54 -17.52 6.62
N ASP A 84 -18.83 -17.58 6.94
CA ASP A 84 -19.82 -16.59 6.49
C ASP A 84 -19.46 -15.18 7.01
N GLU A 85 -19.10 -15.08 8.28
CA GLU A 85 -18.68 -13.82 8.89
C GLU A 85 -17.39 -13.29 8.26
N CYS A 86 -16.39 -14.14 8.07
CA CYS A 86 -15.11 -13.75 7.46
C CYS A 86 -15.30 -13.24 6.02
N ILE A 87 -16.03 -13.96 5.18
CA ILE A 87 -16.30 -13.57 3.79
C ILE A 87 -17.06 -12.23 3.75
N GLY A 88 -18.05 -12.05 4.63
CA GLY A 88 -18.84 -10.80 4.71
C GLY A 88 -18.04 -9.59 5.20
N LYS A 89 -16.93 -9.80 5.93
CA LYS A 89 -16.08 -8.74 6.51
C LYS A 89 -14.75 -8.54 5.78
N LEU A 90 -14.48 -9.30 4.70
CA LEU A 90 -13.26 -9.09 3.92
C LEU A 90 -13.19 -7.65 3.39
N PRO A 91 -12.07 -6.94 3.57
CA PRO A 91 -11.88 -5.58 3.08
C PRO A 91 -11.64 -5.58 1.56
N ILE A 92 -12.66 -5.98 0.78
CA ILE A 92 -12.58 -6.04 -0.68
C ILE A 92 -12.95 -4.67 -1.25
N PRO A 93 -12.01 -3.92 -1.85
CA PRO A 93 -12.27 -2.57 -2.35
C PRO A 93 -13.19 -2.55 -3.57
N LYS A 94 -13.21 -3.64 -4.34
CA LYS A 94 -14.03 -3.76 -5.55
C LYS A 94 -14.58 -5.18 -5.67
N VAL A 95 -15.89 -5.31 -5.63
CA VAL A 95 -16.62 -6.59 -5.71
C VAL A 95 -17.09 -6.79 -7.15
N MET A 96 -16.92 -8.02 -7.65
CA MET A 96 -17.45 -8.47 -8.94
C MET A 96 -18.73 -9.27 -8.70
N SER A 97 -19.75 -9.06 -9.53
CA SER A 97 -20.94 -9.91 -9.60
C SER A 97 -20.82 -10.89 -10.75
N TYR A 98 -21.13 -12.15 -10.51
CA TYR A 98 -21.15 -13.18 -11.54
C TYR A 98 -22.30 -14.16 -11.32
N GLN A 99 -22.83 -14.73 -12.42
CA GLN A 99 -23.87 -15.75 -12.39
C GLN A 99 -23.27 -17.15 -12.41
N ARG A 100 -23.85 -18.02 -11.63
CA ARG A 100 -23.60 -19.45 -11.66
C ARG A 100 -24.47 -20.14 -12.72
N PRO A 101 -24.12 -21.39 -13.09
CA PRO A 101 -24.93 -22.18 -14.03
C PRO A 101 -26.38 -22.38 -13.59
N ASP A 102 -26.66 -22.35 -12.28
CA ASP A 102 -27.99 -22.45 -11.69
C ASP A 102 -28.78 -21.13 -11.71
N GLY A 103 -28.23 -20.06 -12.28
CA GLY A 103 -28.83 -18.74 -12.36
C GLY A 103 -28.68 -17.87 -11.12
N THR A 104 -28.09 -18.37 -10.03
CA THR A 104 -27.84 -17.57 -8.83
C THR A 104 -26.72 -16.55 -9.07
N THR A 105 -26.86 -15.34 -8.50
CA THR A 105 -25.85 -14.29 -8.56
C THR A 105 -25.01 -14.32 -7.29
N VAL A 106 -23.70 -14.36 -7.47
CA VAL A 106 -22.71 -14.35 -6.40
C VAL A 106 -21.86 -13.07 -6.51
N GLN A 107 -21.51 -12.50 -5.36
CA GLN A 107 -20.64 -11.34 -5.25
C GLN A 107 -19.36 -11.69 -4.53
N PHE A 108 -18.23 -11.54 -5.22
CA PHE A 108 -16.89 -11.76 -4.64
C PHE A 108 -15.83 -11.02 -5.47
N VAL A 109 -14.57 -11.04 -5.03
CA VAL A 109 -13.48 -10.34 -5.74
C VAL A 109 -13.22 -10.93 -7.13
N ARG A 110 -13.42 -12.26 -7.29
CA ARG A 110 -13.32 -13.02 -8.56
C ARG A 110 -14.25 -14.24 -8.51
N PRO A 111 -14.62 -14.80 -9.65
CA PRO A 111 -15.34 -16.08 -9.70
C PRO A 111 -14.56 -17.18 -8.98
N VAL A 112 -15.26 -17.90 -8.10
CA VAL A 112 -14.72 -19.05 -7.35
C VAL A 112 -15.33 -20.33 -7.93
N HIS A 113 -14.50 -21.34 -8.20
CA HIS A 113 -14.88 -22.53 -8.91
C HIS A 113 -14.87 -23.79 -8.05
N GLY A 114 -14.25 -23.77 -6.88
CA GLY A 114 -14.19 -24.92 -5.96
C GLY A 114 -13.91 -24.48 -4.53
N LEU A 115 -14.28 -25.33 -3.60
CA LEU A 115 -14.02 -25.20 -2.18
C LEU A 115 -13.47 -26.50 -1.64
N ILE A 116 -12.32 -26.47 -0.98
CA ILE A 116 -11.76 -27.61 -0.24
C ILE A 116 -11.89 -27.30 1.25
N ALA A 117 -12.43 -28.24 2.01
CA ALA A 117 -12.42 -28.20 3.46
C ALA A 117 -12.19 -29.63 4.00
N LEU A 118 -11.02 -29.84 4.58
CA LEU A 118 -10.58 -31.11 5.13
C LEU A 118 -10.14 -30.95 6.59
N LEU A 119 -10.50 -31.95 7.39
CA LEU A 119 -9.88 -32.21 8.69
C LEU A 119 -9.23 -33.61 8.57
N ASP A 120 -7.89 -33.65 8.61
CA ASP A 120 -7.11 -34.83 8.27
C ASP A 120 -7.47 -35.37 6.87
N ASP A 121 -8.18 -36.48 6.79
CA ASP A 121 -8.70 -37.12 5.57
C ASP A 121 -10.21 -36.99 5.39
N GLN A 122 -10.92 -36.32 6.32
CA GLN A 122 -12.37 -36.18 6.31
C GLN A 122 -12.78 -34.83 5.69
N ILE A 123 -13.81 -34.87 4.81
CA ILE A 123 -14.42 -33.64 4.30
C ILE A 123 -15.25 -33.01 5.41
N VAL A 124 -14.98 -31.75 5.74
CA VAL A 124 -15.85 -30.93 6.61
C VAL A 124 -16.92 -30.29 5.73
N PRO A 125 -18.20 -30.63 5.91
CA PRO A 125 -19.27 -30.10 5.06
C PRO A 125 -19.47 -28.60 5.34
N LEU A 126 -19.16 -27.77 4.34
CA LEU A 126 -19.30 -26.32 4.34
C LEU A 126 -19.88 -25.85 3.01
N ALA A 127 -20.57 -24.72 3.02
CA ALA A 127 -21.08 -24.09 1.82
C ALA A 127 -20.77 -22.59 1.83
N VAL A 128 -20.19 -22.04 0.77
CA VAL A 128 -19.91 -20.61 0.63
C VAL A 128 -19.91 -20.21 -0.84
N LEU A 129 -20.38 -19.01 -1.13
CA LEU A 129 -20.45 -18.48 -2.51
C LEU A 129 -21.19 -19.43 -3.47
N GLY A 130 -22.14 -20.20 -2.92
CA GLY A 130 -22.92 -21.21 -3.63
C GLY A 130 -22.12 -22.47 -4.01
N LEU A 131 -20.97 -22.72 -3.41
CA LEU A 131 -20.17 -23.94 -3.57
C LEU A 131 -20.25 -24.79 -2.31
N GLU A 132 -20.29 -26.11 -2.49
CA GLU A 132 -20.13 -27.07 -1.40
C GLU A 132 -18.67 -27.51 -1.32
N SER A 133 -18.21 -27.79 -0.10
CA SER A 133 -16.87 -28.27 0.13
C SER A 133 -16.66 -29.70 -0.37
N GLY A 134 -15.46 -29.93 -0.85
CA GLY A 134 -15.01 -31.23 -1.32
C GLY A 134 -13.54 -31.46 -1.01
N ARG A 135 -12.92 -32.37 -1.78
CA ARG A 135 -11.49 -32.65 -1.75
C ARG A 135 -10.82 -32.53 -3.11
N THR A 136 -11.53 -32.02 -4.11
CA THR A 136 -11.01 -31.90 -5.47
C THR A 136 -10.72 -30.44 -5.80
N THR A 137 -9.64 -30.20 -6.53
CA THR A 137 -9.26 -28.87 -7.02
C THR A 137 -8.68 -28.96 -8.42
N LEU A 138 -8.35 -27.83 -9.01
CA LEU A 138 -7.67 -27.74 -10.30
C LEU A 138 -6.18 -27.46 -10.07
N GLY A 139 -5.34 -27.98 -10.95
CA GLY A 139 -3.96 -27.56 -11.06
C GLY A 139 -3.80 -26.39 -12.02
N HIS A 140 -2.54 -26.05 -12.32
CA HIS A 140 -2.19 -25.03 -13.30
C HIS A 140 -2.80 -25.37 -14.67
N ARG A 141 -3.50 -24.40 -15.25
CA ARG A 141 -4.34 -24.59 -16.44
C ARG A 141 -3.64 -25.25 -17.64
N PHE A 142 -2.35 -24.97 -17.81
CA PHE A 142 -1.57 -25.42 -18.97
C PHE A 142 -0.51 -26.46 -18.62
N LEU A 143 -0.05 -26.52 -17.38
CA LEU A 143 1.07 -27.36 -16.96
C LEU A 143 0.62 -28.64 -16.21
N SER A 144 -0.57 -28.60 -15.58
CA SER A 144 -1.15 -29.80 -14.97
C SER A 144 -1.65 -30.75 -16.08
N GLY A 145 -1.17 -31.96 -16.05
CA GLY A 145 -1.60 -33.02 -17.00
C GLY A 145 -2.97 -33.60 -16.66
N GLN A 146 -3.65 -33.13 -15.63
CA GLN A 146 -4.90 -33.70 -15.13
C GLN A 146 -6.00 -32.63 -15.06
N PRO A 147 -7.26 -32.98 -15.41
CA PRO A 147 -8.39 -32.07 -15.40
C PRO A 147 -8.80 -31.68 -13.98
N SER A 148 -8.53 -32.52 -12.99
CA SER A 148 -8.74 -32.22 -11.56
C SER A 148 -7.78 -33.04 -10.70
N LEU A 149 -7.50 -32.52 -9.51
CA LEU A 149 -6.62 -33.12 -8.51
C LEU A 149 -7.43 -33.51 -7.30
N THR A 150 -7.24 -34.70 -6.80
CA THR A 150 -7.83 -35.17 -5.54
C THR A 150 -6.81 -35.00 -4.42
N ILE A 151 -7.20 -34.33 -3.34
CA ILE A 151 -6.40 -34.12 -2.14
C ILE A 151 -6.78 -35.24 -1.14
N PRO A 152 -5.93 -36.25 -0.91
CA PRO A 152 -6.26 -37.37 -0.04
C PRO A 152 -6.36 -36.96 1.43
N SER A 153 -5.47 -36.08 1.87
CA SER A 153 -5.43 -35.54 3.24
C SER A 153 -4.82 -34.15 3.27
N VAL A 154 -5.04 -33.42 4.36
CA VAL A 154 -4.50 -32.06 4.54
C VAL A 154 -2.97 -32.03 4.46
N ASN A 155 -2.30 -33.07 4.93
CA ASN A 155 -0.83 -33.14 4.91
C ASN A 155 -0.23 -33.28 3.50
N GLN A 156 -1.03 -33.70 2.53
CA GLN A 156 -0.62 -33.90 1.13
C GLN A 156 -1.04 -32.74 0.22
N TYR A 157 -1.71 -31.72 0.76
CA TYR A 157 -2.27 -30.61 -0.03
C TYR A 157 -1.20 -29.90 -0.86
N GLU A 158 -0.13 -29.45 -0.23
CA GLU A 158 0.93 -28.69 -0.92
C GLU A 158 1.72 -29.58 -1.89
N ASP A 159 2.01 -30.82 -1.53
CA ASP A 159 2.76 -31.74 -2.38
C ASP A 159 1.98 -32.13 -3.64
N VAL A 160 0.69 -32.45 -3.52
CA VAL A 160 -0.17 -32.75 -4.66
C VAL A 160 -0.27 -31.56 -5.59
N LEU A 161 -0.47 -30.36 -5.05
CA LEU A 161 -0.51 -29.14 -5.86
C LEU A 161 0.81 -28.87 -6.56
N ARG A 162 1.95 -29.02 -5.88
CA ARG A 162 3.27 -28.76 -6.46
C ARG A 162 3.64 -29.79 -7.52
N GLU A 163 3.50 -31.08 -7.23
CA GLU A 163 4.02 -32.16 -8.07
C GLU A 163 3.10 -32.46 -9.26
N GLN A 164 1.80 -32.60 -9.01
CA GLN A 164 0.81 -32.92 -10.01
C GLN A 164 0.13 -31.69 -10.60
N GLY A 165 -0.14 -30.69 -9.73
CA GLY A 165 -0.85 -29.49 -10.10
C GLY A 165 0.00 -28.40 -10.73
N LYS A 166 1.32 -28.42 -10.56
CA LYS A 166 2.21 -27.30 -10.95
C LYS A 166 1.73 -25.98 -10.35
N VAL A 167 1.44 -26.00 -9.04
CA VAL A 167 1.03 -24.85 -8.24
C VAL A 167 1.83 -24.84 -6.94
N ILE A 168 2.50 -23.74 -6.65
CA ILE A 168 3.13 -23.48 -5.36
C ILE A 168 2.11 -22.72 -4.49
N ALA A 169 1.41 -23.44 -3.61
CA ALA A 169 0.29 -22.89 -2.83
C ALA A 169 0.75 -21.85 -1.81
N GLY A 170 1.85 -22.11 -1.10
CA GLY A 170 2.39 -21.20 -0.08
C GLY A 170 2.87 -19.89 -0.68
N PHE A 171 2.31 -18.73 -0.22
CA PHE A 171 2.66 -17.42 -0.73
C PHE A 171 4.14 -17.08 -0.49
N GLU A 172 4.62 -17.24 0.73
CA GLU A 172 6.02 -16.94 1.07
C GLU A 172 7.01 -17.86 0.37
N GLN A 173 6.67 -19.15 0.23
CA GLN A 173 7.47 -20.11 -0.52
C GLN A 173 7.57 -19.72 -2.00
N ARG A 174 6.46 -19.31 -2.60
CA ARG A 174 6.39 -18.83 -3.99
C ARG A 174 7.16 -17.54 -4.18
N LYS A 175 7.05 -16.60 -3.23
CA LYS A 175 7.79 -15.33 -3.21
C LYS A 175 9.31 -15.54 -3.16
N GLU A 176 9.78 -16.44 -2.28
CA GLU A 176 11.21 -16.74 -2.19
C GLU A 176 11.72 -17.49 -3.42
N ASN A 177 10.90 -18.35 -4.01
CA ASN A 177 11.21 -18.99 -5.29
C ASN A 177 11.39 -17.94 -6.41
N ILE A 178 10.48 -16.97 -6.53
CA ILE A 178 10.60 -15.85 -7.48
C ILE A 178 11.87 -15.06 -7.22
N ARG A 179 12.11 -14.68 -5.98
CA ARG A 179 13.26 -13.89 -5.57
C ARG A 179 14.58 -14.58 -5.94
N SER A 180 14.71 -15.85 -5.63
CA SER A 180 15.89 -16.66 -5.95
C SER A 180 16.14 -16.76 -7.45
N GLN A 181 15.08 -16.95 -8.26
CA GLN A 181 15.19 -16.97 -9.72
C GLN A 181 15.59 -15.61 -10.30
N LEU A 182 15.00 -14.51 -9.77
CA LEU A 182 15.33 -13.16 -10.18
C LEU A 182 16.81 -12.86 -9.93
N LEU A 183 17.33 -13.18 -8.75
CA LEU A 183 18.74 -12.99 -8.40
C LEU A 183 19.66 -13.82 -9.31
N ALA A 184 19.31 -15.07 -9.59
CA ALA A 184 20.07 -15.90 -10.50
C ALA A 184 20.07 -15.38 -11.94
N ALA A 185 18.94 -14.85 -12.43
CA ALA A 185 18.81 -14.32 -13.79
C ALA A 185 19.47 -12.95 -13.99
N ALA A 186 19.63 -12.17 -12.93
CA ALA A 186 20.32 -10.87 -12.98
C ALA A 186 21.82 -11.02 -13.26
N GLY A 187 22.46 -12.07 -12.74
CA GLY A 187 23.89 -12.27 -12.85
C GLY A 187 24.66 -11.24 -12.04
N GLU A 188 25.45 -10.39 -12.72
CA GLU A 188 26.23 -9.32 -12.07
C GLU A 188 25.48 -7.98 -11.94
N ASP A 189 24.32 -7.85 -12.59
CA ASP A 189 23.49 -6.66 -12.54
C ASP A 189 22.70 -6.60 -11.23
N GLU A 190 22.37 -5.39 -10.77
CA GLU A 190 21.51 -5.17 -9.62
C GLU A 190 20.04 -5.11 -10.05
N ILE A 191 19.15 -5.69 -9.25
CA ILE A 191 17.71 -5.70 -9.55
C ILE A 191 17.00 -4.62 -8.76
N LEU A 192 16.23 -3.79 -9.43
CA LEU A 192 15.28 -2.92 -8.78
C LEU A 192 14.01 -3.73 -8.42
N MET A 193 13.96 -4.22 -7.17
CA MET A 193 12.95 -5.12 -6.66
C MET A 193 12.21 -4.53 -5.45
N PRO A 194 11.31 -3.54 -5.67
CA PRO A 194 10.49 -3.01 -4.58
C PRO A 194 9.66 -4.14 -3.95
N PRO A 195 9.56 -4.21 -2.60
CA PRO A 195 8.80 -5.26 -1.92
C PRO A 195 7.35 -5.37 -2.41
N ALA A 196 6.68 -4.24 -2.63
CA ALA A 196 5.30 -4.22 -3.13
C ALA A 196 5.17 -4.84 -4.55
N LEU A 197 6.15 -4.61 -5.44
CA LEU A 197 6.14 -5.23 -6.77
C LEU A 197 6.34 -6.74 -6.68
N LEU A 198 7.26 -7.19 -5.83
CA LEU A 198 7.48 -8.63 -5.62
C LEU A 198 6.24 -9.31 -5.03
N ASP A 199 5.57 -8.68 -4.06
CA ASP A 199 4.32 -9.19 -3.48
C ASP A 199 3.21 -9.27 -4.52
N GLU A 200 3.03 -8.22 -5.33
CA GLU A 200 2.04 -8.19 -6.40
C GLU A 200 2.30 -9.29 -7.44
N VAL A 201 3.53 -9.41 -7.92
CA VAL A 201 3.91 -10.44 -8.90
C VAL A 201 3.72 -11.84 -8.31
N THR A 202 4.06 -12.05 -7.04
CA THR A 202 3.82 -13.31 -6.34
C THR A 202 2.34 -13.71 -6.33
N ALA A 203 1.45 -12.73 -6.20
CA ALA A 203 0.00 -12.98 -6.22
C ALA A 203 -0.56 -13.27 -7.63
N LEU A 204 0.17 -12.92 -8.70
CA LEU A 204 -0.27 -13.08 -10.08
C LEU A 204 0.08 -14.43 -10.72
N VAL A 205 1.00 -15.20 -10.12
CA VAL A 205 1.49 -16.44 -10.69
C VAL A 205 1.32 -17.62 -9.72
N GLU A 206 1.19 -18.83 -10.26
CA GLU A 206 1.07 -20.08 -9.51
C GLU A 206 2.33 -20.94 -9.64
N TRP A 207 2.97 -20.88 -10.82
CA TRP A 207 4.20 -21.60 -11.17
C TRP A 207 5.21 -20.64 -11.79
N PRO A 208 5.92 -19.86 -10.98
CA PRO A 208 6.79 -18.79 -11.46
C PRO A 208 8.04 -19.31 -12.19
N VAL A 209 8.31 -18.71 -13.33
CA VAL A 209 9.56 -18.89 -14.09
C VAL A 209 10.05 -17.51 -14.54
N VAL A 210 11.31 -17.21 -14.28
CA VAL A 210 11.92 -15.93 -14.65
C VAL A 210 12.61 -16.05 -16.02
N TYR A 211 12.30 -15.07 -16.88
CA TYR A 211 12.98 -14.93 -18.18
C TYR A 211 13.62 -13.55 -18.28
N ALA A 212 14.82 -13.52 -18.91
CA ALA A 212 15.51 -12.27 -19.21
C ALA A 212 15.11 -11.80 -20.61
N CYS A 213 14.67 -10.55 -20.69
CA CYS A 213 14.26 -9.84 -21.89
C CYS A 213 15.15 -8.60 -22.10
N LYS A 214 15.10 -7.99 -23.29
CA LYS A 214 15.86 -6.79 -23.62
C LYS A 214 15.00 -5.79 -24.38
N PHE A 215 15.45 -4.55 -24.38
CA PHE A 215 14.91 -3.49 -25.22
C PHE A 215 16.05 -2.75 -25.93
N ASP A 216 15.71 -1.91 -26.91
CA ASP A 216 16.67 -1.17 -27.72
C ASP A 216 17.41 -0.13 -26.88
N ASP A 217 18.74 -0.11 -26.95
CA ASP A 217 19.61 0.84 -26.25
C ASP A 217 19.27 2.31 -26.54
N ALA A 218 18.67 2.60 -27.70
CA ALA A 218 18.23 3.95 -28.06
C ALA A 218 17.22 4.55 -27.06
N PHE A 219 16.51 3.71 -26.28
CA PHE A 219 15.61 4.19 -25.21
C PHE A 219 16.35 4.69 -23.97
N LEU A 220 17.61 4.29 -23.76
CA LEU A 220 18.41 4.75 -22.62
C LEU A 220 18.74 6.27 -22.68
N ALA A 221 18.40 6.94 -23.78
CA ALA A 221 18.44 8.40 -23.88
C ALA A 221 17.31 9.10 -23.11
N VAL A 222 16.25 8.37 -22.76
CA VAL A 222 15.16 8.85 -21.88
C VAL A 222 15.61 8.71 -20.43
N PRO A 223 15.22 9.62 -19.52
CA PRO A 223 15.49 9.47 -18.09
C PRO A 223 15.11 8.09 -17.59
N GLN A 224 16.03 7.43 -16.90
CA GLN A 224 15.85 6.04 -16.47
C GLN A 224 14.64 5.86 -15.56
N GLU A 225 14.29 6.86 -14.75
CA GLU A 225 13.14 6.82 -13.86
C GLU A 225 11.83 6.63 -14.63
N CYS A 226 11.71 7.21 -15.84
CA CYS A 226 10.56 7.02 -16.72
C CYS A 226 10.46 5.57 -17.22
N LEU A 227 11.60 5.01 -17.67
CA LEU A 227 11.65 3.65 -18.18
C LEU A 227 11.40 2.63 -17.07
N ILE A 228 11.98 2.83 -15.88
CA ILE A 228 11.81 1.99 -14.70
C ILE A 228 10.34 2.00 -14.29
N LEU A 229 9.73 3.18 -14.17
CA LEU A 229 8.33 3.30 -13.78
C LEU A 229 7.41 2.61 -14.79
N THR A 230 7.63 2.83 -16.09
CA THR A 230 6.90 2.17 -17.17
C THR A 230 6.97 0.64 -17.05
N MET A 231 8.16 0.08 -16.82
CA MET A 231 8.35 -1.36 -16.66
C MET A 231 7.63 -1.89 -15.42
N GLN A 232 7.77 -1.23 -14.27
CA GLN A 232 7.24 -1.70 -12.99
C GLN A 232 5.72 -1.50 -12.87
N THR A 233 5.23 -0.33 -13.21
CA THR A 233 3.81 0.01 -12.99
C THR A 233 2.90 -0.65 -14.03
N ASN A 234 3.28 -0.59 -15.30
CA ASN A 234 2.39 -1.05 -16.37
C ASN A 234 2.53 -2.55 -16.64
N GLN A 235 3.74 -3.09 -16.56
CA GLN A 235 4.04 -4.45 -16.99
C GLN A 235 4.50 -5.40 -15.88
N LYS A 236 4.75 -4.88 -14.66
CA LYS A 236 5.24 -5.66 -13.52
C LYS A 236 6.60 -6.33 -13.78
N TYR A 237 7.44 -5.69 -14.60
CA TYR A 237 8.77 -6.16 -14.90
C TYR A 237 9.80 -5.62 -13.89
N PHE A 238 10.89 -6.35 -13.72
CA PHE A 238 12.00 -5.98 -12.85
C PHE A 238 13.13 -5.38 -13.70
N ALA A 239 13.39 -4.11 -13.50
CA ALA A 239 14.48 -3.41 -14.16
C ALA A 239 15.82 -3.81 -13.57
N LEU A 240 16.87 -3.81 -14.41
CA LEU A 240 18.25 -4.12 -14.03
C LEU A 240 19.11 -2.85 -14.15
N THR A 241 20.01 -2.67 -13.18
CA THR A 241 21.00 -1.60 -13.18
C THR A 241 22.41 -2.15 -13.04
N ASP A 242 23.39 -1.36 -13.43
CA ASP A 242 24.77 -1.65 -13.04
C ASP A 242 25.02 -1.26 -11.57
N LYS A 243 26.24 -1.53 -11.08
CA LYS A 243 26.71 -1.21 -9.71
C LYS A 243 26.74 0.30 -9.40
N GLN A 244 26.63 1.15 -10.42
CA GLN A 244 26.52 2.60 -10.30
C GLN A 244 25.06 3.08 -10.33
N GLY A 245 24.09 2.16 -10.39
CA GLY A 245 22.66 2.46 -10.46
C GLY A 245 22.18 2.92 -11.83
N LYS A 246 22.98 2.76 -12.90
CA LYS A 246 22.57 3.11 -14.26
C LYS A 246 21.77 1.96 -14.89
N LEU A 247 20.62 2.29 -15.46
CA LEU A 247 19.71 1.33 -16.10
C LEU A 247 20.39 0.57 -17.23
N ARG A 248 20.18 -0.75 -17.26
CA ARG A 248 20.54 -1.63 -18.36
C ARG A 248 19.38 -1.76 -19.35
N SER A 249 19.69 -2.02 -20.62
CA SER A 249 18.69 -2.34 -21.65
C SER A 249 18.15 -3.77 -21.54
N ARG A 250 18.09 -4.28 -20.31
CA ARG A 250 17.62 -5.60 -19.95
C ARG A 250 16.60 -5.50 -18.80
N PHE A 251 15.65 -6.41 -18.80
CA PHE A 251 14.68 -6.53 -17.72
C PHE A 251 14.32 -7.99 -17.48
N LEU A 252 13.78 -8.29 -16.31
CA LEU A 252 13.32 -9.63 -15.96
C LEU A 252 11.80 -9.65 -15.88
N VAL A 253 11.22 -10.72 -16.40
CA VAL A 253 9.80 -10.99 -16.35
C VAL A 253 9.55 -12.30 -15.62
N VAL A 254 8.54 -12.30 -14.74
CA VAL A 254 8.05 -13.51 -14.09
C VAL A 254 6.85 -14.03 -14.87
N SER A 255 7.04 -15.14 -15.53
CA SER A 255 5.98 -15.84 -16.28
C SER A 255 5.33 -16.91 -15.40
N ASN A 256 4.08 -17.23 -15.68
CA ASN A 256 3.36 -18.35 -15.07
C ASN A 256 3.50 -19.65 -15.90
N ILE A 257 4.40 -19.70 -16.87
CA ILE A 257 4.57 -20.85 -17.78
C ILE A 257 6.03 -21.23 -17.87
N GLN A 258 6.30 -22.49 -17.62
CA GLN A 258 7.58 -23.14 -17.91
C GLN A 258 7.52 -23.80 -19.29
N THR A 259 8.51 -23.54 -20.13
CA THR A 259 8.63 -24.13 -21.47
C THR A 259 10.09 -24.45 -21.78
N SER A 260 10.31 -25.43 -22.63
CA SER A 260 11.64 -25.75 -23.16
C SER A 260 12.13 -24.74 -24.20
N ASP A 261 11.19 -24.03 -24.86
CA ASP A 261 11.51 -22.93 -25.77
C ASP A 261 10.79 -21.64 -25.32
N PRO A 262 11.49 -20.73 -24.61
CA PRO A 262 10.93 -19.49 -24.14
C PRO A 262 10.87 -18.37 -25.19
N THR A 263 11.31 -18.60 -26.44
CA THR A 263 11.46 -17.57 -27.47
C THR A 263 10.19 -16.72 -27.65
N ASN A 264 9.02 -17.36 -27.67
CA ASN A 264 7.74 -16.65 -27.83
C ASN A 264 7.39 -15.82 -26.59
N ILE A 265 7.74 -16.28 -25.39
CA ILE A 265 7.50 -15.53 -24.15
C ILE A 265 8.39 -14.29 -24.13
N ILE A 266 9.69 -14.47 -24.40
CA ILE A 266 10.67 -13.39 -24.40
C ILE A 266 10.30 -12.34 -25.47
N SER A 267 10.18 -12.76 -26.74
CA SER A 267 9.84 -11.86 -27.84
C SER A 267 8.48 -11.18 -27.69
N GLY A 268 7.51 -11.88 -27.06
CA GLY A 268 6.20 -11.32 -26.74
C GLY A 268 6.33 -10.15 -25.75
N ASN A 269 7.08 -10.32 -24.66
CA ASN A 269 7.29 -9.29 -23.65
C ASN A 269 8.14 -8.12 -24.18
N GLU A 270 9.18 -8.38 -24.98
CA GLU A 270 9.95 -7.35 -25.67
C GLU A 270 9.09 -6.53 -26.64
N ARG A 271 8.14 -7.16 -27.31
CA ARG A 271 7.18 -6.50 -28.21
C ARG A 271 6.18 -5.64 -27.45
N VAL A 272 5.73 -6.08 -26.27
CA VAL A 272 4.76 -5.34 -25.44
C VAL A 272 5.40 -4.11 -24.82
N ILE A 273 6.66 -4.18 -24.38
CA ILE A 273 7.30 -3.03 -23.73
C ILE A 273 7.71 -1.94 -24.74
N ARG A 274 8.06 -2.31 -25.98
CA ARG A 274 8.55 -1.37 -27.00
C ARG A 274 7.63 -0.16 -27.23
N PRO A 275 6.30 -0.29 -27.48
CA PRO A 275 5.41 0.86 -27.64
C PRO A 275 5.42 1.76 -26.40
N ARG A 276 5.42 1.20 -25.20
CA ARG A 276 5.43 1.96 -23.94
C ARG A 276 6.69 2.81 -23.78
N LEU A 277 7.86 2.23 -24.10
CA LEU A 277 9.11 2.97 -24.10
C LEU A 277 9.17 4.02 -25.22
N SER A 278 8.53 3.76 -26.36
CA SER A 278 8.39 4.71 -27.45
C SER A 278 7.50 5.90 -27.06
N ASP A 279 6.39 5.65 -26.33
CA ASP A 279 5.54 6.72 -25.81
C ASP A 279 6.31 7.59 -24.81
N ALA A 280 7.05 6.98 -23.87
CA ALA A 280 7.90 7.72 -22.94
C ALA A 280 8.95 8.57 -23.67
N LYS A 281 9.62 8.02 -24.69
CA LYS A 281 10.56 8.77 -25.53
C LYS A 281 9.89 9.93 -26.23
N PHE A 282 8.73 9.69 -26.82
CA PHE A 282 7.96 10.72 -27.50
C PHE A 282 7.58 11.89 -26.56
N PHE A 283 7.03 11.60 -25.40
CA PHE A 283 6.70 12.66 -24.42
C PHE A 283 7.95 13.43 -24.00
N PHE A 284 9.04 12.73 -23.69
CA PHE A 284 10.28 13.37 -23.31
C PHE A 284 10.83 14.32 -24.38
N GLU A 285 10.80 13.91 -25.65
CA GLU A 285 11.25 14.74 -26.77
C GLU A 285 10.29 15.91 -27.05
N GLN A 286 8.98 15.71 -26.92
CA GLN A 286 7.99 16.79 -27.11
C GLN A 286 8.07 17.83 -25.98
N ASP A 287 8.23 17.38 -24.74
CA ASP A 287 8.30 18.28 -23.59
C ASP A 287 9.51 19.21 -23.65
N ARG A 288 10.62 18.74 -24.19
CA ARG A 288 11.85 19.52 -24.37
C ARG A 288 11.78 20.64 -25.42
N LYS A 289 10.71 20.69 -26.22
CA LYS A 289 10.51 21.75 -27.24
C LYS A 289 10.06 23.09 -26.63
N ARG A 290 9.63 23.09 -25.37
CA ARG A 290 9.25 24.27 -24.60
C ARG A 290 9.94 24.24 -23.26
N THR A 291 10.55 25.36 -22.88
CA THR A 291 11.20 25.47 -21.58
C THR A 291 10.21 25.43 -20.42
N LEU A 292 10.69 25.08 -19.22
CA LEU A 292 9.89 25.17 -18.01
C LEU A 292 9.38 26.61 -17.76
N ALA A 293 10.24 27.59 -18.00
CA ALA A 293 9.90 29.01 -17.83
C ALA A 293 8.70 29.43 -18.70
N GLU A 294 8.65 28.98 -19.95
CA GLU A 294 7.51 29.24 -20.85
C GLU A 294 6.21 28.57 -20.42
N ARG A 295 6.31 27.50 -19.59
CA ARG A 295 5.15 26.77 -19.10
C ARG A 295 4.52 27.40 -17.86
N VAL A 296 5.28 28.13 -17.03
CA VAL A 296 4.82 28.64 -15.73
C VAL A 296 3.50 29.39 -15.85
N GLY A 297 3.34 30.27 -16.87
CA GLY A 297 2.10 31.00 -17.06
C GLY A 297 0.85 30.12 -17.23
N GLY A 298 1.00 28.91 -17.76
CA GLY A 298 -0.07 27.93 -17.90
C GLY A 298 -0.59 27.37 -16.58
N LEU A 299 0.17 27.49 -15.49
CA LEU A 299 -0.25 27.08 -14.14
C LEU A 299 -1.48 27.87 -13.63
N SER A 300 -1.80 29.00 -14.25
CA SER A 300 -3.03 29.76 -13.96
C SER A 300 -4.31 28.97 -14.25
N SER A 301 -4.27 28.03 -15.17
CA SER A 301 -5.40 27.15 -15.50
C SER A 301 -5.51 25.92 -14.58
N VAL A 302 -4.51 25.64 -13.77
CA VAL A 302 -4.47 24.48 -12.87
C VAL A 302 -4.94 24.92 -11.48
N VAL A 303 -6.09 24.43 -11.05
CA VAL A 303 -6.63 24.73 -9.73
C VAL A 303 -5.78 24.05 -8.66
N TYR A 304 -5.19 24.82 -7.74
CA TYR A 304 -4.57 24.28 -6.53
C TYR A 304 -5.63 23.91 -5.49
N HIS A 305 -6.47 24.87 -5.14
CA HIS A 305 -7.58 24.67 -4.22
C HIS A 305 -8.64 25.77 -4.47
N ASN A 306 -9.93 25.41 -4.41
CA ASN A 306 -11.04 26.34 -4.74
C ASN A 306 -11.03 27.67 -3.94
N LYS A 307 -10.46 27.67 -2.72
CA LYS A 307 -10.36 28.85 -1.86
C LYS A 307 -8.96 29.48 -1.84
N LEU A 308 -7.95 28.81 -2.38
CA LEU A 308 -6.55 29.26 -2.34
C LEU A 308 -6.00 29.57 -3.73
N GLY A 309 -6.85 29.44 -4.76
CA GLY A 309 -6.54 29.84 -6.11
C GLY A 309 -5.86 28.76 -6.97
N SER A 310 -5.14 29.21 -7.99
CA SER A 310 -4.45 28.42 -8.99
C SER A 310 -3.05 27.97 -8.50
N GLN A 311 -2.45 27.06 -9.27
CA GLN A 311 -1.04 26.69 -9.06
C GLN A 311 -0.09 27.84 -9.35
N LEU A 312 -0.45 28.79 -10.23
CA LEU A 312 0.38 29.98 -10.47
C LEU A 312 0.44 30.89 -9.24
N GLU A 313 -0.72 31.22 -8.65
CA GLU A 313 -0.79 32.01 -7.42
C GLU A 313 -0.03 31.33 -6.27
N ARG A 314 -0.07 30.00 -6.20
CA ARG A 314 0.74 29.25 -5.24
C ARG A 314 2.23 29.41 -5.52
N VAL A 315 2.66 29.26 -6.77
CA VAL A 315 4.08 29.38 -7.15
C VAL A 315 4.61 30.78 -6.81
N GLU A 316 3.81 31.82 -7.03
CA GLU A 316 4.18 33.21 -6.66
C GLU A 316 4.41 33.35 -5.15
N ARG A 317 3.53 32.79 -4.32
CA ARG A 317 3.71 32.79 -2.85
C ARG A 317 4.93 31.98 -2.42
N VAL A 318 5.09 30.77 -3.00
CA VAL A 318 6.24 29.88 -2.69
C VAL A 318 7.56 30.54 -3.11
N GLN A 319 7.60 31.24 -4.25
CA GLN A 319 8.76 31.99 -4.73
C GLN A 319 9.19 33.07 -3.72
N LEU A 320 8.23 33.91 -3.30
CA LEU A 320 8.48 34.96 -2.32
C LEU A 320 8.99 34.38 -0.99
N LEU A 321 8.32 33.32 -0.53
CA LEU A 321 8.65 32.67 0.73
C LEU A 321 10.03 31.98 0.67
N ALA A 322 10.35 31.31 -0.42
CA ALA A 322 11.66 30.66 -0.64
C ALA A 322 12.80 31.68 -0.62
N GLY A 323 12.62 32.84 -1.28
CA GLY A 323 13.59 33.93 -1.24
C GLY A 323 13.81 34.47 0.16
N ASN A 324 12.74 34.68 0.92
CA ASN A 324 12.82 35.16 2.30
C ASN A 324 13.52 34.15 3.24
N ILE A 325 13.20 32.86 3.11
CA ILE A 325 13.85 31.79 3.87
C ILE A 325 15.32 31.71 3.49
N ALA A 326 15.66 31.73 2.19
CA ALA A 326 17.03 31.68 1.71
C ALA A 326 17.89 32.80 2.29
N ARG A 327 17.40 34.03 2.28
CA ARG A 327 18.08 35.18 2.93
C ARG A 327 18.32 34.95 4.42
N ALA A 328 17.31 34.38 5.11
CA ALA A 328 17.40 34.15 6.55
C ALA A 328 18.43 33.07 6.93
N ILE A 329 18.71 32.12 6.02
CA ILE A 329 19.71 31.05 6.24
C ILE A 329 21.04 31.32 5.54
N GLY A 330 21.22 32.49 4.93
CA GLY A 330 22.45 32.84 4.21
C GLY A 330 22.69 32.10 2.89
N ALA A 331 21.60 31.61 2.25
CA ALA A 331 21.64 30.99 0.93
C ALA A 331 21.39 32.00 -0.20
N ASP A 332 21.65 31.58 -1.44
CA ASP A 332 21.35 32.43 -2.59
C ASP A 332 19.84 32.54 -2.84
N ALA A 333 19.31 33.71 -2.51
CA ALA A 333 17.88 33.99 -2.63
C ALA A 333 17.39 33.97 -4.09
N LEU A 334 18.22 34.43 -5.04
CA LEU A 334 17.83 34.47 -6.47
C LEU A 334 17.72 33.05 -7.04
N LEU A 335 18.65 32.15 -6.67
CA LEU A 335 18.58 30.75 -7.07
C LEU A 335 17.39 30.03 -6.43
N ALA A 336 17.10 30.29 -5.15
CA ALA A 336 15.94 29.74 -4.47
C ALA A 336 14.61 30.24 -5.08
N GLU A 337 14.51 31.54 -5.37
CA GLU A 337 13.34 32.15 -6.04
C GLU A 337 13.16 31.57 -7.45
N ARG A 338 14.26 31.38 -8.20
CA ARG A 338 14.20 30.78 -9.54
C ARG A 338 13.75 29.32 -9.48
N ALA A 339 14.28 28.53 -8.56
CA ALA A 339 13.88 27.14 -8.38
C ALA A 339 12.39 27.02 -7.99
N ALA A 340 11.92 27.87 -7.04
CA ALA A 340 10.53 27.90 -6.63
C ALA A 340 9.59 28.27 -7.78
N TRP A 341 9.96 29.26 -8.60
CA TRP A 341 9.21 29.68 -9.78
C TRP A 341 9.02 28.56 -10.80
N LEU A 342 10.03 27.70 -10.99
CA LEU A 342 10.00 26.60 -11.94
C LEU A 342 9.45 25.29 -11.36
N ALA A 343 9.38 25.16 -10.04
CA ALA A 343 9.18 23.90 -9.31
C ALA A 343 7.92 23.11 -9.69
N LYS A 344 6.88 23.78 -10.18
CA LYS A 344 5.60 23.15 -10.56
C LYS A 344 5.33 23.17 -12.07
N ALA A 345 6.24 23.72 -12.87
CA ALA A 345 6.04 23.85 -14.30
C ALA A 345 5.98 22.51 -15.05
N ASP A 346 6.62 21.48 -14.49
CA ASP A 346 6.60 20.11 -15.04
C ASP A 346 5.23 19.43 -14.91
N LEU A 347 4.32 19.92 -14.06
CA LEU A 347 2.92 19.47 -14.03
C LEU A 347 2.18 19.67 -15.35
N LEU A 348 2.67 20.56 -16.21
CA LEU A 348 2.13 20.86 -17.54
C LEU A 348 2.81 20.11 -18.67
N THR A 349 3.67 19.14 -18.34
CA THR A 349 4.37 18.32 -19.32
C THR A 349 3.58 17.04 -19.62
N GLY A 350 3.73 16.52 -20.85
CA GLY A 350 3.10 15.26 -21.24
C GLY A 350 3.60 14.09 -20.38
N MET A 351 4.89 14.07 -20.04
CA MET A 351 5.49 13.02 -19.22
C MET A 351 4.88 12.97 -17.80
N VAL A 352 4.74 14.11 -17.13
CA VAL A 352 4.14 14.15 -15.78
C VAL A 352 2.62 13.94 -15.84
N GLY A 353 1.97 14.31 -16.95
CA GLY A 353 0.56 13.98 -17.18
C GLY A 353 0.31 12.48 -17.27
N GLU A 354 1.21 11.73 -17.92
CA GLU A 354 1.14 10.26 -18.01
C GLU A 354 1.66 9.58 -16.72
N PHE A 355 2.72 10.12 -16.10
CA PHE A 355 3.37 9.58 -14.91
C PHE A 355 3.47 10.64 -13.81
N PRO A 356 2.39 10.88 -13.04
CA PRO A 356 2.36 11.88 -11.97
C PRO A 356 3.43 11.69 -10.89
N GLU A 357 3.90 10.45 -10.70
CA GLU A 357 4.96 10.12 -9.74
C GLU A 357 6.32 10.73 -10.09
N LEU A 358 6.50 11.13 -11.35
CA LEU A 358 7.74 11.74 -11.86
C LEU A 358 7.78 13.26 -11.69
N GLN A 359 6.76 13.88 -11.10
CA GLN A 359 6.78 15.31 -10.79
C GLN A 359 8.00 15.68 -9.94
N GLY A 360 8.64 16.77 -10.28
CA GLY A 360 9.93 17.19 -9.71
C GLY A 360 11.12 16.50 -10.34
N ILE A 361 11.09 15.17 -10.50
CA ILE A 361 12.15 14.42 -11.18
C ILE A 361 12.29 14.91 -12.63
N MET A 362 11.17 14.94 -13.35
CA MET A 362 11.16 15.45 -14.72
C MET A 362 11.47 16.94 -14.78
N GLY A 363 10.98 17.71 -13.82
CA GLY A 363 11.34 19.12 -13.68
C GLY A 363 12.86 19.35 -13.63
N ARG A 364 13.61 18.50 -12.89
CA ARG A 364 15.08 18.54 -12.87
C ARG A 364 15.70 18.27 -14.23
N TYR A 365 15.24 17.25 -14.95
CA TYR A 365 15.77 16.93 -16.28
C TYR A 365 15.50 18.05 -17.28
N TYR A 366 14.31 18.63 -17.26
CA TYR A 366 13.95 19.73 -18.17
C TYR A 366 14.69 21.02 -17.78
N ALA A 367 14.82 21.34 -16.49
CA ALA A 367 15.60 22.48 -16.05
C ALA A 367 17.07 22.40 -16.52
N ARG A 368 17.69 21.23 -16.37
CA ARG A 368 19.05 21.00 -16.88
C ARG A 368 19.15 21.13 -18.40
N HIS A 369 18.14 20.65 -19.13
CA HIS A 369 18.05 20.80 -20.58
C HIS A 369 17.91 22.27 -20.99
N ASP A 370 17.14 23.05 -20.24
CA ASP A 370 16.87 24.46 -20.48
C ASP A 370 18.08 25.35 -20.10
N GLY A 371 19.16 24.76 -19.54
CA GLY A 371 20.39 25.48 -19.16
C GLY A 371 20.31 26.15 -17.78
N GLU A 372 19.34 25.76 -16.93
CA GLU A 372 19.28 26.25 -15.55
C GLU A 372 20.47 25.75 -14.72
N PRO A 373 20.94 26.53 -13.72
CA PRO A 373 21.98 26.09 -12.81
C PRO A 373 21.64 24.76 -12.14
N ALA A 374 22.65 23.92 -11.89
CA ALA A 374 22.45 22.61 -11.28
C ALA A 374 21.70 22.69 -9.93
N VAL A 375 22.02 23.69 -9.10
CA VAL A 375 21.34 23.95 -7.82
C VAL A 375 19.83 24.20 -8.02
N VAL A 376 19.44 24.96 -9.05
CA VAL A 376 18.04 25.21 -9.39
C VAL A 376 17.36 23.93 -9.82
N ALA A 377 17.99 23.16 -10.71
CA ALA A 377 17.44 21.91 -11.20
C ALA A 377 17.25 20.87 -10.08
N ASP A 378 18.24 20.75 -9.20
CA ASP A 378 18.18 19.80 -8.08
C ASP A 378 17.13 20.25 -7.03
N ALA A 379 17.01 21.55 -6.74
CA ALA A 379 15.98 22.09 -5.85
C ALA A 379 14.56 21.83 -6.40
N ILE A 380 14.34 21.87 -7.71
CA ILE A 380 13.06 21.48 -8.34
C ILE A 380 12.69 20.04 -8.03
N ALA A 381 13.63 19.11 -8.02
CA ALA A 381 13.34 17.72 -7.67
C ALA A 381 13.15 17.52 -6.15
N GLU A 382 14.01 18.17 -5.35
CA GLU A 382 14.12 17.93 -3.92
C GLU A 382 13.06 18.64 -3.09
N HIS A 383 12.37 19.65 -3.62
CA HIS A 383 11.37 20.39 -2.84
C HIS A 383 10.20 19.54 -2.35
N TYR A 384 9.92 18.42 -3.00
CA TYR A 384 8.93 17.45 -2.53
C TYR A 384 9.41 16.65 -1.30
N GLY A 385 10.72 16.54 -1.10
CA GLY A 385 11.33 15.84 0.04
C GLY A 385 11.21 16.63 1.37
N PRO A 386 11.23 15.92 2.52
CA PRO A 386 11.00 14.49 2.65
C PRO A 386 9.53 14.10 2.45
N ARG A 387 9.26 12.96 1.80
CA ARG A 387 7.90 12.47 1.48
C ARG A 387 7.37 11.51 2.55
N PHE A 388 8.27 10.85 3.27
CA PHE A 388 7.96 9.86 4.31
C PHE A 388 9.06 9.84 5.38
N ALA A 389 8.83 9.08 6.45
CA ALA A 389 9.83 8.88 7.51
C ALA A 389 11.08 8.18 6.95
N GLY A 390 12.27 8.74 7.17
CA GLY A 390 13.53 8.23 6.64
C GLY A 390 13.87 8.65 5.20
N ASP A 391 12.99 9.41 4.52
CA ASP A 391 13.29 9.98 3.19
C ASP A 391 14.43 11.00 3.26
N ALA A 392 15.18 11.12 2.16
CA ALA A 392 16.28 12.07 2.05
C ALA A 392 15.80 13.52 2.20
N LEU A 393 16.62 14.33 2.84
CA LEU A 393 16.39 15.78 2.93
C LEU A 393 17.00 16.50 1.74
N PRO A 394 16.50 17.69 1.37
CA PRO A 394 17.12 18.53 0.37
C PRO A 394 18.60 18.78 0.67
N ALA A 395 19.46 18.66 -0.36
CA ALA A 395 20.91 18.64 -0.17
C ALA A 395 21.50 20.04 0.02
N SER A 396 21.04 21.03 -0.77
CA SER A 396 21.52 22.42 -0.68
C SER A 396 20.65 23.29 0.22
N ASN A 397 21.15 24.42 0.65
CA ASN A 397 20.37 25.40 1.41
C ASN A 397 19.25 26.01 0.56
N GLU A 398 19.50 26.25 -0.73
CA GLU A 398 18.48 26.71 -1.68
C GLU A 398 17.35 25.69 -1.82
N ALA A 399 17.68 24.41 -1.95
CA ALA A 399 16.68 23.34 -2.00
C ALA A 399 15.90 23.22 -0.69
N CYS A 400 16.57 23.40 0.46
CA CYS A 400 15.89 23.47 1.77
C CYS A 400 14.92 24.65 1.84
N ALA A 401 15.31 25.83 1.33
CA ALA A 401 14.43 27.00 1.32
C ALA A 401 13.18 26.76 0.47
N VAL A 402 13.31 26.16 -0.72
CA VAL A 402 12.16 25.84 -1.58
C VAL A 402 11.27 24.77 -0.96
N ALA A 403 11.85 23.72 -0.37
CA ALA A 403 11.11 22.65 0.27
C ALA A 403 10.33 23.14 1.51
N LEU A 404 10.95 24.02 2.31
CA LEU A 404 10.27 24.67 3.43
C LEU A 404 9.13 25.56 2.95
N ALA A 405 9.37 26.37 1.92
CA ALA A 405 8.36 27.28 1.37
C ALA A 405 7.13 26.52 0.84
N ASP A 406 7.33 25.45 0.08
CA ASP A 406 6.24 24.62 -0.46
C ASP A 406 5.38 23.97 0.64
N LYS A 407 6.03 23.44 1.69
CA LYS A 407 5.34 22.82 2.83
C LYS A 407 4.64 23.84 3.71
N LEU A 408 5.28 24.98 3.96
CA LEU A 408 4.73 26.05 4.78
C LEU A 408 3.56 26.77 4.09
N ASP A 409 3.61 27.00 2.77
CA ASP A 409 2.46 27.50 1.99
C ASP A 409 1.25 26.59 2.15
N THR A 410 1.46 25.26 2.02
CA THR A 410 0.38 24.30 2.21
C THR A 410 -0.20 24.35 3.63
N LEU A 411 0.66 24.38 4.65
CA LEU A 411 0.23 24.45 6.04
C LEU A 411 -0.54 25.74 6.32
N ALA A 412 0.04 26.90 5.99
CA ALA A 412 -0.58 28.19 6.24
C ALA A 412 -1.91 28.35 5.48
N GLY A 413 -1.95 27.97 4.20
CA GLY A 413 -3.14 28.08 3.38
C GLY A 413 -4.28 27.17 3.83
N ILE A 414 -4.01 25.88 4.04
CA ILE A 414 -5.05 24.92 4.38
C ILE A 414 -5.59 25.14 5.81
N PHE A 415 -4.71 25.43 6.79
CA PHE A 415 -5.16 25.84 8.13
C PHE A 415 -5.89 27.18 8.10
N GLY A 416 -5.42 28.15 7.28
CA GLY A 416 -6.04 29.47 7.13
C GLY A 416 -7.48 29.42 6.63
N ILE A 417 -7.84 28.44 5.80
CA ILE A 417 -9.23 28.20 5.36
C ILE A 417 -10.04 27.30 6.30
N GLY A 418 -9.50 26.96 7.48
CA GLY A 418 -10.17 26.19 8.52
C GLY A 418 -10.20 24.68 8.31
N GLN A 419 -9.40 24.13 7.39
CA GLN A 419 -9.33 22.68 7.17
C GLN A 419 -8.27 22.05 8.08
N ILE A 420 -8.75 21.38 9.13
CA ILE A 420 -7.90 20.74 10.15
C ILE A 420 -7.99 19.22 10.00
N PRO A 421 -6.86 18.47 10.06
CA PRO A 421 -6.87 17.01 10.03
C PRO A 421 -7.62 16.45 11.24
N THR A 422 -8.50 15.47 11.02
CA THR A 422 -9.28 14.83 12.09
C THR A 422 -9.07 13.32 12.07
N GLY A 423 -8.68 12.72 13.21
CA GLY A 423 -8.44 11.27 13.31
C GLY A 423 -7.49 10.78 12.20
N ASP A 424 -7.90 9.80 11.41
CA ASP A 424 -7.11 9.26 10.30
C ASP A 424 -7.27 10.04 8.97
N LYS A 425 -8.13 11.07 8.94
CA LYS A 425 -8.40 11.87 7.75
C LYS A 425 -7.47 13.07 7.67
N ASP A 426 -6.56 13.02 6.71
CA ASP A 426 -5.62 14.11 6.37
C ASP A 426 -5.45 14.18 4.83
N PRO A 427 -6.46 14.64 4.09
CA PRO A 427 -6.47 14.64 2.63
C PRO A 427 -5.37 15.52 2.01
N PHE A 428 -4.85 16.52 2.75
CA PHE A 428 -3.79 17.42 2.32
C PHE A 428 -2.43 17.05 2.89
N ALA A 429 -2.30 15.93 3.59
CA ALA A 429 -1.08 15.46 4.21
C ALA A 429 -0.39 16.51 5.14
N LEU A 430 -1.19 17.31 5.86
CA LEU A 430 -0.69 18.40 6.70
C LEU A 430 0.27 17.91 7.78
N ARG A 431 -0.01 16.74 8.39
CA ARG A 431 0.90 16.15 9.38
C ARG A 431 2.25 15.81 8.77
N ARG A 432 2.25 15.31 7.54
CA ARG A 432 3.49 14.97 6.79
C ARG A 432 4.26 16.24 6.43
N HIS A 433 3.57 17.30 5.99
CA HIS A 433 4.20 18.60 5.73
C HIS A 433 4.82 19.18 6.99
N ALA A 434 4.11 19.18 8.13
CA ALA A 434 4.61 19.65 9.40
C ALA A 434 5.85 18.88 9.87
N LEU A 435 5.81 17.55 9.83
CA LEU A 435 6.98 16.71 10.14
C LEU A 435 8.14 16.98 9.19
N GLY A 436 7.86 17.19 7.90
CA GLY A 436 8.87 17.56 6.91
C GLY A 436 9.57 18.88 7.24
N VAL A 437 8.81 19.89 7.63
CA VAL A 437 9.37 21.19 8.08
C VAL A 437 10.27 20.99 9.29
N ILE A 438 9.80 20.28 10.32
CA ILE A 438 10.57 20.04 11.54
C ILE A 438 11.86 19.28 11.23
N ARG A 439 11.80 18.23 10.39
CA ARG A 439 12.98 17.46 10.01
C ARG A 439 14.00 18.31 9.25
N ILE A 440 13.57 19.13 8.28
CA ILE A 440 14.47 19.99 7.53
C ILE A 440 15.16 20.97 8.48
N LEU A 441 14.41 21.65 9.35
CA LEU A 441 14.97 22.61 10.31
C LEU A 441 15.97 21.96 11.27
N ALA A 442 15.60 20.83 11.86
CA ALA A 442 16.41 20.17 12.88
C ALA A 442 17.61 19.42 12.31
N GLU A 443 17.40 18.53 11.33
CA GLU A 443 18.44 17.66 10.80
C GLU A 443 19.43 18.41 9.89
N ARG A 444 19.00 19.51 9.23
CA ARG A 444 19.89 20.41 8.49
C ARG A 444 20.48 21.53 9.36
N ALA A 445 20.14 21.55 10.66
CA ALA A 445 20.60 22.54 11.63
C ALA A 445 20.45 23.99 11.13
N LEU A 446 19.31 24.30 10.49
CA LEU A 446 19.08 25.61 9.91
C LEU A 446 18.82 26.65 11.04
N PRO A 447 19.41 27.85 11.00
CA PRO A 447 19.28 28.87 12.03
C PRO A 447 17.92 29.60 11.91
N LEU A 448 16.82 28.87 11.98
CA LEU A 448 15.45 29.40 11.84
C LEU A 448 14.59 29.00 13.01
N ASP A 449 13.84 29.94 13.54
CA ASP A 449 12.77 29.71 14.50
C ASP A 449 11.49 29.26 13.73
N ILE A 450 10.84 28.22 14.23
CA ILE A 450 9.59 27.72 13.66
C ILE A 450 8.47 28.77 13.66
N ALA A 451 8.37 29.60 14.70
CA ALA A 451 7.38 30.68 14.77
C ALA A 451 7.63 31.74 13.70
N MET A 452 8.91 32.05 13.44
CA MET A 452 9.31 32.97 12.39
C MET A 452 8.91 32.49 11.00
N VAL A 453 9.21 31.22 10.64
CA VAL A 453 8.87 30.70 9.32
C VAL A 453 7.37 30.51 9.12
N LEU A 454 6.62 30.18 10.17
CA LEU A 454 5.15 30.15 10.13
C LEU A 454 4.55 31.54 9.93
N LYS A 455 5.14 32.56 10.56
CA LYS A 455 4.73 33.96 10.33
C LYS A 455 5.01 34.38 8.90
N MET A 456 6.21 34.10 8.36
CA MET A 456 6.54 34.39 6.97
C MET A 456 5.54 33.75 6.00
N ALA A 457 5.17 32.49 6.27
CA ALA A 457 4.22 31.75 5.42
C ALA A 457 2.81 32.37 5.50
N ARG A 458 2.34 32.74 6.69
CA ARG A 458 1.06 33.43 6.85
C ARG A 458 1.04 34.78 6.12
N ASP A 459 2.11 35.55 6.25
CA ASP A 459 2.21 36.89 5.69
C ASP A 459 2.36 36.87 4.13
N ALA A 460 2.56 35.72 3.53
CA ALA A 460 2.53 35.51 2.07
C ALA A 460 1.10 35.41 1.50
N PHE A 461 0.10 35.19 2.34
CA PHE A 461 -1.30 35.19 1.92
C PHE A 461 -1.91 36.59 2.07
N PRO A 462 -2.83 37.01 1.17
CA PRO A 462 -3.51 38.29 1.25
C PRO A 462 -4.41 38.44 2.47
#